data_dd6b36098b385967492c512cd92ffe03
#
_entry.id   dd6b36098b385967492c512cd92ffe03
#
_cell.length_a   1.000
_cell.length_b   1.000
_cell.length_c   1.000
_cell.angle_alpha   90.00
_cell.angle_beta   90.00
_cell.angle_gamma   90.00
#
_symmetry.space_group_name_H-M   'P 1'
#
loop_
_entity.id
_entity.type
_entity.pdbx_description
1 polymer ?
#
loop_
_entity_poly.entity_id
_entity_poly.type
_entity_poly.pdbx_seq_one_letter_code
_entity_poly.pdbx_strand_id
1 'polypeptide(L)'
;MTWVRGLCGILAFCCTLALARADEGSLGIAKTIAPTGHLRAAINFGNPVLAQKDPQTGAPHGVSVDLARELGRRLGVPVDFVTFDAAGKVFDALKTDAWDVAFLAIDPVRSNEISFTAPYVLIEGAYLVPEVSPLRANEDVDREGVRVAVGRGSAYDLYLTRALRHAQLVRVTTSTEAMEAFLHDGLEAAAGVKQPIVAFAGTHPGLRVLPGRFMVIEQAVGIPKTHDAGASYVRAFVEEMKASGFVAKALAASGQADASVAPASK
;
A
#
# COMPACT_ATOMS: atom_id res chain seq x y z
N MET A 1 -40.48 14.71 59.89
CA MET A 1 -39.18 15.28 60.23
C MET A 1 -38.11 14.26 59.97
N THR A 2 -37.10 14.66 59.23
CA THR A 2 -35.74 14.12 59.14
C THR A 2 -35.43 12.92 58.22
N TRP A 3 -34.45 13.23 57.39
CA TRP A 3 -33.49 12.37 56.69
C TRP A 3 -33.83 11.84 55.31
N VAL A 4 -33.50 12.60 54.30
CA VAL A 4 -32.97 12.11 52.99
C VAL A 4 -31.88 13.09 52.54
N ARG A 5 -30.62 12.77 52.83
CA ARG A 5 -29.44 13.36 52.14
C ARG A 5 -28.32 12.33 52.20
N GLY A 6 -27.87 11.84 51.02
CA GLY A 6 -26.62 11.12 50.93
C GLY A 6 -26.65 9.93 49.99
N LEU A 7 -26.86 10.11 48.67
CA LEU A 7 -26.53 9.09 47.66
C LEU A 7 -26.32 9.70 46.24
N CYS A 8 -25.53 10.74 46.11
CA CYS A 8 -25.24 11.33 44.80
C CYS A 8 -23.74 11.53 44.51
N GLY A 9 -22.84 11.04 45.38
CA GLY A 9 -21.39 11.36 45.29
C GLY A 9 -20.49 10.31 44.65
N ILE A 10 -20.96 9.05 44.44
CA ILE A 10 -20.06 7.95 44.07
C ILE A 10 -20.07 7.62 42.58
N LEU A 11 -21.10 7.98 41.82
CA LEU A 11 -21.17 7.70 40.36
C LEU A 11 -20.34 8.64 39.49
N ALA A 12 -20.04 9.87 39.94
CA ALA A 12 -19.28 10.84 39.14
C ALA A 12 -17.75 10.55 39.12
N PHE A 13 -17.23 9.85 40.15
CA PHE A 13 -15.78 9.59 40.27
C PHE A 13 -15.31 8.41 39.41
N CYS A 14 -16.18 7.43 39.13
CA CYS A 14 -15.83 6.29 38.24
C CYS A 14 -15.75 6.67 36.77
N CYS A 15 -16.56 7.62 36.28
CA CYS A 15 -16.51 8.06 34.88
C CYS A 15 -15.25 8.88 34.54
N THR A 16 -14.73 9.67 35.46
CA THR A 16 -13.51 10.48 35.22
C THR A 16 -12.24 9.63 35.18
N LEU A 17 -12.16 8.55 35.98
CA LEU A 17 -11.03 7.62 35.95
C LEU A 17 -11.01 6.73 34.70
N ALA A 18 -12.16 6.41 34.13
CA ALA A 18 -12.25 5.62 32.89
C ALA A 18 -11.82 6.46 31.67
N LEU A 19 -12.19 7.74 31.62
CA LEU A 19 -11.78 8.68 30.57
C LEU A 19 -10.27 8.97 30.62
N ALA A 20 -9.71 9.17 31.81
CA ALA A 20 -8.26 9.42 31.99
C ALA A 20 -7.41 8.21 31.56
N ARG A 21 -7.86 6.97 31.86
CA ARG A 21 -7.15 5.74 31.42
C ARG A 21 -7.22 5.50 29.93
N ALA A 22 -8.31 5.86 29.27
CA ALA A 22 -8.44 5.77 27.81
C ALA A 22 -7.50 6.76 27.11
N ASP A 23 -7.32 7.94 27.67
CA ASP A 23 -6.44 8.99 27.13
C ASP A 23 -4.95 8.62 27.31
N GLU A 24 -4.55 8.09 28.45
CA GLU A 24 -3.17 7.60 28.68
C GLU A 24 -2.80 6.41 27.77
N GLY A 25 -3.74 5.50 27.51
CA GLY A 25 -3.56 4.39 26.57
C GLY A 25 -3.37 4.88 25.12
N SER A 26 -4.14 5.86 24.70
CA SER A 26 -4.05 6.49 23.38
C SER A 26 -2.73 7.24 23.19
N LEU A 27 -2.30 8.00 24.18
CA LEU A 27 -1.02 8.73 24.19
C LEU A 27 0.18 7.77 24.14
N GLY A 28 0.10 6.62 24.82
CA GLY A 28 1.13 5.58 24.80
C GLY A 28 1.29 4.98 23.40
N ILE A 29 0.18 4.63 22.74
CA ILE A 29 0.18 4.08 21.38
C ILE A 29 0.65 5.12 20.36
N ALA A 30 0.21 6.39 20.49
CA ALA A 30 0.67 7.45 19.60
C ALA A 30 2.20 7.62 19.65
N LYS A 31 2.81 7.62 20.84
CA LYS A 31 4.28 7.70 21.00
C LYS A 31 5.00 6.49 20.41
N THR A 32 4.37 5.33 20.39
CA THR A 32 4.97 4.12 19.81
C THR A 32 4.95 4.13 18.29
N ILE A 33 3.86 4.61 17.68
CA ILE A 33 3.69 4.61 16.22
C ILE A 33 4.28 5.87 15.58
N ALA A 34 4.21 7.01 16.28
CA ALA A 34 4.67 8.31 15.83
C ALA A 34 5.64 8.92 16.87
N PRO A 35 6.85 8.36 17.03
CA PRO A 35 7.78 8.71 18.11
C PRO A 35 8.27 10.17 18.06
N THR A 36 8.22 10.80 16.90
CA THR A 36 8.59 12.20 16.70
C THR A 36 7.47 13.19 17.04
N GLY A 37 6.26 12.70 17.39
CA GLY A 37 5.05 13.51 17.55
C GLY A 37 4.29 13.76 16.24
N HIS A 38 4.82 13.33 15.10
CA HIS A 38 4.22 13.35 13.78
C HIS A 38 4.22 11.92 13.21
N LEU A 39 3.16 11.52 12.52
CA LEU A 39 3.11 10.26 11.80
C LEU A 39 3.73 10.42 10.40
N ARG A 40 4.96 9.94 10.23
CA ARG A 40 5.64 9.94 8.93
C ARG A 40 5.09 8.79 8.09
N ALA A 41 4.24 9.09 7.11
CA ALA A 41 3.59 8.12 6.25
C ALA A 41 4.27 8.03 4.87
N ALA A 42 4.87 6.90 4.53
CA ALA A 42 5.49 6.68 3.23
C ALA A 42 4.42 6.40 2.16
N ILE A 43 4.35 7.26 1.16
CA ILE A 43 3.40 7.20 0.04
C ILE A 43 4.14 6.88 -1.26
N ASN A 44 3.71 5.82 -1.94
CA ASN A 44 4.28 5.39 -3.21
C ASN A 44 3.41 5.83 -4.40
N PHE A 45 3.84 6.83 -5.13
CA PHE A 45 3.19 7.28 -6.37
C PHE A 45 3.45 6.36 -7.57
N GLY A 46 4.39 5.42 -7.48
CA GLY A 46 4.60 4.40 -8.51
C GLY A 46 3.45 3.40 -8.65
N ASN A 47 2.42 3.51 -7.79
CA ASN A 47 1.18 2.75 -7.90
C ASN A 47 -0.04 3.68 -7.82
N PRO A 48 -0.51 4.20 -8.96
CA PRO A 48 -1.60 5.18 -9.01
C PRO A 48 -2.96 4.63 -8.57
N VAL A 49 -3.12 3.33 -8.44
CA VAL A 49 -4.33 2.73 -7.84
C VAL A 49 -4.46 3.11 -6.36
N LEU A 50 -3.33 3.30 -5.66
CA LEU A 50 -3.32 3.54 -4.21
C LEU A 50 -3.08 4.99 -3.83
N ALA A 51 -2.25 5.69 -4.61
CA ALA A 51 -1.90 7.09 -4.36
C ALA A 51 -1.57 7.82 -5.65
N GLN A 52 -2.04 9.04 -5.76
CA GLN A 52 -1.85 9.93 -6.90
C GLN A 52 -1.41 11.32 -6.40
N LYS A 53 -0.80 12.09 -7.30
CA LYS A 53 -0.56 13.53 -7.08
C LYS A 53 -1.69 14.33 -7.70
N ASP A 54 -2.23 15.27 -6.96
CA ASP A 54 -3.10 16.27 -7.52
C ASP A 54 -2.32 17.08 -8.58
N PRO A 55 -2.82 17.19 -9.81
CA PRO A 55 -2.07 17.80 -10.90
C PRO A 55 -1.86 19.31 -10.73
N GLN A 56 -2.67 19.99 -9.92
CA GLN A 56 -2.59 21.43 -9.71
C GLN A 56 -1.74 21.80 -8.49
N THR A 57 -1.92 21.05 -7.39
CA THR A 57 -1.28 21.37 -6.10
C THR A 57 -0.08 20.50 -5.79
N GLY A 58 0.06 19.35 -6.47
CA GLY A 58 1.04 18.32 -6.14
C GLY A 58 0.70 17.52 -4.87
N ALA A 59 -0.41 17.84 -4.20
CA ALA A 59 -0.80 17.20 -2.95
C ALA A 59 -1.13 15.71 -3.17
N PRO A 60 -0.73 14.83 -2.23
CA PRO A 60 -1.07 13.42 -2.31
C PRO A 60 -2.55 13.19 -2.03
N HIS A 61 -3.18 12.29 -2.79
CA HIS A 61 -4.53 11.78 -2.56
C HIS A 61 -4.62 10.29 -2.92
N GLY A 62 -5.72 9.62 -2.55
CA GLY A 62 -5.96 8.20 -2.78
C GLY A 62 -6.05 7.41 -1.48
N VAL A 63 -6.42 6.13 -1.60
CA VAL A 63 -6.75 5.27 -0.45
C VAL A 63 -5.64 5.17 0.59
N SER A 64 -4.37 5.11 0.18
CA SER A 64 -3.23 5.08 1.10
C SER A 64 -3.09 6.38 1.90
N VAL A 65 -3.33 7.50 1.23
CA VAL A 65 -3.26 8.84 1.84
C VAL A 65 -4.40 9.04 2.84
N ASP A 66 -5.61 8.60 2.49
CA ASP A 66 -6.79 8.71 3.35
C ASP A 66 -6.67 7.83 4.59
N LEU A 67 -6.11 6.60 4.43
CA LEU A 67 -5.80 5.73 5.56
C LEU A 67 -4.75 6.36 6.49
N ALA A 68 -3.70 6.98 5.94
CA ALA A 68 -2.69 7.66 6.75
C ALA A 68 -3.29 8.85 7.53
N ARG A 69 -4.13 9.66 6.89
CA ARG A 69 -4.83 10.78 7.54
C ARG A 69 -5.74 10.30 8.68
N GLU A 70 -6.52 9.23 8.43
CA GLU A 70 -7.42 8.68 9.44
C GLU A 70 -6.64 8.06 10.62
N LEU A 71 -5.51 7.39 10.34
CA LEU A 71 -4.64 6.86 11.38
C LEU A 71 -4.07 7.99 12.24
N GLY A 72 -3.53 9.06 11.63
CA GLY A 72 -3.03 10.23 12.36
C GLY A 72 -4.11 10.92 13.19
N ARG A 73 -5.32 11.08 12.63
CA ARG A 73 -6.47 11.63 13.35
C ARG A 73 -6.82 10.82 14.60
N ARG A 74 -6.79 9.49 14.53
CA ARG A 74 -7.06 8.59 15.67
C ARG A 74 -5.96 8.60 16.71
N LEU A 75 -4.71 8.76 16.27
CA LEU A 75 -3.56 8.89 17.16
C LEU A 75 -3.46 10.30 17.78
N GLY A 76 -4.23 11.28 17.27
CA GLY A 76 -4.14 12.67 17.72
C GLY A 76 -2.85 13.37 17.32
N VAL A 77 -2.21 12.95 16.21
CA VAL A 77 -0.95 13.51 15.70
C VAL A 77 -1.09 14.00 14.26
N PRO A 78 -0.34 15.04 13.86
CA PRO A 78 -0.26 15.43 12.45
C PRO A 78 0.40 14.36 11.61
N VAL A 79 0.09 14.35 10.30
CA VAL A 79 0.66 13.40 9.33
C VAL A 79 1.59 14.12 8.38
N ASP A 80 2.83 13.63 8.31
CA ASP A 80 3.82 14.06 7.32
C ASP A 80 3.93 13.00 6.22
N PHE A 81 3.63 13.40 4.98
CA PHE A 81 3.73 12.50 3.84
C PHE A 81 5.15 12.47 3.28
N VAL A 82 5.83 11.32 3.42
CA VAL A 82 7.13 11.06 2.80
C VAL A 82 6.87 10.35 1.47
N THR A 83 7.06 11.05 0.36
CA THR A 83 6.62 10.59 -0.97
C THR A 83 7.75 9.97 -1.78
N PHE A 84 7.43 8.91 -2.49
CA PHE A 84 8.34 8.15 -3.36
C PHE A 84 7.68 7.85 -4.70
N ASP A 85 8.45 7.70 -5.75
CA ASP A 85 8.02 7.35 -7.09
C ASP A 85 8.10 5.84 -7.39
N ALA A 86 8.64 5.04 -6.45
CA ALA A 86 8.79 3.59 -6.58
C ALA A 86 8.70 2.87 -5.23
N ALA A 87 8.11 1.68 -5.22
CA ALA A 87 7.98 0.85 -4.03
C ALA A 87 9.34 0.38 -3.46
N GLY A 88 10.33 0.14 -4.34
CA GLY A 88 11.69 -0.19 -3.92
C GLY A 88 12.32 0.95 -3.11
N LYS A 89 12.13 2.20 -3.51
CA LYS A 89 12.64 3.37 -2.78
C LYS A 89 11.98 3.53 -1.40
N VAL A 90 10.69 3.19 -1.26
CA VAL A 90 10.02 3.15 0.06
C VAL A 90 10.72 2.14 0.97
N PHE A 91 10.98 0.93 0.45
CA PHE A 91 11.65 -0.10 1.22
C PHE A 91 13.10 0.27 1.57
N ASP A 92 13.85 0.84 0.63
CA ASP A 92 15.23 1.29 0.87
C ASP A 92 15.31 2.40 1.92
N ALA A 93 14.32 3.29 1.98
CA ALA A 93 14.24 4.38 2.95
C ALA A 93 14.02 3.90 4.40
N LEU A 94 13.67 2.64 4.63
CA LEU A 94 13.63 2.01 5.95
C LEU A 94 15.01 2.07 6.63
N LYS A 95 16.10 1.93 5.87
CA LYS A 95 17.48 1.96 6.38
C LYS A 95 17.88 3.30 7.00
N THR A 96 17.17 4.36 6.67
CA THR A 96 17.43 5.72 7.17
C THR A 96 16.35 6.21 8.15
N ASP A 97 15.48 5.31 8.61
CA ASP A 97 14.35 5.62 9.50
C ASP A 97 13.49 6.79 8.97
N ALA A 98 13.23 6.81 7.66
CA ALA A 98 12.55 7.92 7.01
C ALA A 98 11.03 7.96 7.23
N TRP A 99 10.43 6.87 7.72
CA TRP A 99 8.98 6.75 7.88
C TRP A 99 8.60 5.83 9.05
N ASP A 100 7.42 6.05 9.60
CA ASP A 100 6.83 5.27 10.69
C ASP A 100 5.86 4.20 10.17
N VAL A 101 5.10 4.53 9.12
CA VAL A 101 4.20 3.60 8.43
C VAL A 101 4.39 3.70 6.91
N ALA A 102 4.25 2.58 6.23
CA ALA A 102 4.33 2.53 4.76
C ALA A 102 3.16 1.73 4.18
N PHE A 103 2.72 2.12 2.97
CA PHE A 103 1.66 1.45 2.22
C PHE A 103 2.31 0.64 1.09
N LEU A 104 2.60 -0.63 1.36
CA LEU A 104 3.34 -1.52 0.48
C LEU A 104 2.66 -2.88 0.34
N ALA A 105 2.96 -3.56 -0.76
CA ALA A 105 2.59 -4.96 -0.92
C ALA A 105 3.35 -5.84 0.07
N ILE A 106 2.66 -6.82 0.63
CA ILE A 106 3.25 -7.90 1.40
C ILE A 106 4.17 -8.70 0.47
N ASP A 107 5.41 -8.91 0.90
CA ASP A 107 6.40 -9.72 0.19
C ASP A 107 7.37 -10.36 1.20
N PRO A 108 7.82 -11.59 0.99
CA PRO A 108 8.76 -12.26 1.91
C PRO A 108 10.04 -11.47 2.18
N VAL A 109 10.61 -10.81 1.17
CA VAL A 109 11.83 -9.99 1.35
C VAL A 109 11.55 -8.82 2.28
N ARG A 110 10.44 -8.10 2.07
CA ARG A 110 10.05 -6.96 2.90
C ARG A 110 9.64 -7.38 4.31
N SER A 111 9.01 -8.54 4.44
CA SER A 111 8.55 -9.08 5.73
C SER A 111 9.71 -9.46 6.67
N ASN A 112 10.96 -9.49 6.20
CA ASN A 112 12.11 -9.64 7.09
C ASN A 112 12.32 -8.40 7.98
N GLU A 113 11.96 -7.21 7.50
CA GLU A 113 12.21 -5.94 8.19
C GLU A 113 10.93 -5.17 8.54
N ILE A 114 9.80 -5.53 7.94
CA ILE A 114 8.50 -4.86 8.09
C ILE A 114 7.48 -5.83 8.68
N SER A 115 6.78 -5.40 9.72
CA SER A 115 5.57 -6.04 10.24
C SER A 115 4.36 -5.52 9.47
N PHE A 116 3.71 -6.38 8.70
CA PHE A 116 2.52 -6.03 7.92
C PHE A 116 1.21 -6.29 8.67
N THR A 117 0.20 -5.49 8.34
CA THR A 117 -1.21 -5.83 8.62
C THR A 117 -1.70 -6.90 7.64
N ALA A 118 -2.92 -7.39 7.80
CA ALA A 118 -3.62 -8.01 6.69
C ALA A 118 -3.80 -6.99 5.54
N PRO A 119 -3.96 -7.45 4.28
CA PRO A 119 -4.14 -6.54 3.16
C PRO A 119 -5.43 -5.73 3.31
N TYR A 120 -5.40 -4.46 2.85
CA TYR A 120 -6.59 -3.61 2.74
C TYR A 120 -7.14 -3.56 1.32
N VAL A 121 -6.29 -3.77 0.30
CA VAL A 121 -6.65 -3.81 -1.11
C VAL A 121 -5.91 -4.94 -1.80
N LEU A 122 -6.61 -5.63 -2.72
CA LEU A 122 -6.05 -6.61 -3.64
C LEU A 122 -6.04 -6.03 -5.04
N ILE A 123 -4.89 -6.06 -5.69
CA ILE A 123 -4.70 -5.68 -7.09
C ILE A 123 -3.99 -6.79 -7.84
N GLU A 124 -4.03 -6.75 -9.17
CA GLU A 124 -3.50 -7.81 -10.01
C GLU A 124 -2.21 -7.37 -10.72
N GLY A 125 -1.26 -8.30 -10.84
CA GLY A 125 -0.11 -8.17 -11.72
C GLY A 125 -0.44 -8.73 -13.10
N ALA A 126 -0.15 -7.99 -14.16
CA ALA A 126 -0.38 -8.38 -15.55
C ALA A 126 0.83 -8.10 -16.42
N TYR A 127 0.89 -8.76 -17.60
CA TYR A 127 1.89 -8.49 -18.61
C TYR A 127 1.30 -7.69 -19.76
N LEU A 128 2.09 -6.75 -20.25
CA LEU A 128 1.90 -6.01 -21.49
C LEU A 128 2.83 -6.60 -22.56
N VAL A 129 2.30 -6.84 -23.74
CA VAL A 129 3.07 -7.37 -24.88
C VAL A 129 2.68 -6.66 -26.18
N PRO A 130 3.50 -6.68 -27.23
CA PRO A 130 3.08 -6.25 -28.57
C PRO A 130 1.86 -7.07 -29.04
N GLU A 131 0.95 -6.45 -29.81
CA GLU A 131 -0.24 -7.12 -30.36
C GLU A 131 0.13 -8.38 -31.18
N VAL A 132 1.22 -8.28 -31.96
CA VAL A 132 1.72 -9.36 -32.81
C VAL A 132 2.55 -10.42 -32.05
N SER A 133 2.78 -10.22 -30.73
CA SER A 133 3.60 -11.13 -29.94
C SER A 133 3.06 -12.56 -29.96
N PRO A 134 3.92 -13.58 -30.03
CA PRO A 134 3.52 -14.98 -29.89
C PRO A 134 3.09 -15.38 -28.47
N LEU A 135 3.41 -14.54 -27.48
CA LEU A 135 3.01 -14.78 -26.08
C LEU A 135 1.49 -14.55 -25.95
N ARG A 136 0.74 -15.59 -25.60
CA ARG A 136 -0.74 -15.56 -25.53
C ARG A 136 -1.28 -15.73 -24.13
N ALA A 137 -0.52 -16.37 -23.24
CA ALA A 137 -0.86 -16.63 -21.85
C ALA A 137 0.30 -16.20 -20.92
N ASN A 138 0.03 -16.10 -19.63
CA ASN A 138 1.06 -15.72 -18.65
C ASN A 138 2.21 -16.75 -18.60
N GLU A 139 1.89 -18.01 -18.80
CA GLU A 139 2.83 -19.13 -18.80
C GLU A 139 3.80 -19.09 -20.01
N ASP A 140 3.43 -18.39 -21.06
CA ASP A 140 4.29 -18.21 -22.24
C ASP A 140 5.47 -17.27 -21.98
N VAL A 141 5.41 -16.46 -20.93
CA VAL A 141 6.42 -15.42 -20.65
C VAL A 141 7.73 -16.02 -20.14
N ASP A 142 7.68 -17.14 -19.39
CA ASP A 142 8.89 -17.76 -18.86
C ASP A 142 9.61 -18.65 -19.88
N ARG A 143 10.18 -18.04 -20.90
CA ARG A 143 10.95 -18.72 -21.98
C ARG A 143 12.30 -18.05 -22.19
N GLU A 144 13.26 -18.81 -22.70
CA GLU A 144 14.55 -18.27 -23.14
C GLU A 144 14.34 -17.21 -24.24
N GLY A 145 15.11 -16.13 -24.13
CA GLY A 145 15.04 -14.99 -25.04
C GLY A 145 13.91 -13.98 -24.71
N VAL A 146 13.01 -14.28 -23.79
CA VAL A 146 11.99 -13.31 -23.33
C VAL A 146 12.61 -12.37 -22.31
N ARG A 147 12.57 -11.04 -22.60
CA ARG A 147 12.99 -9.97 -21.69
C ARG A 147 11.76 -9.25 -21.16
N VAL A 148 11.66 -9.12 -19.86
CA VAL A 148 10.50 -8.54 -19.17
C VAL A 148 10.92 -7.27 -18.43
N ALA A 149 10.41 -6.12 -18.85
CA ALA A 149 10.64 -4.85 -18.16
C ALA A 149 9.89 -4.80 -16.83
N VAL A 150 10.57 -4.39 -15.75
CA VAL A 150 9.99 -4.23 -14.41
C VAL A 150 10.57 -3.02 -13.69
N GLY A 151 9.75 -2.35 -12.89
CA GLY A 151 10.25 -1.37 -11.92
C GLY A 151 10.96 -2.08 -10.77
N ARG A 152 12.20 -1.74 -10.53
CA ARG A 152 13.07 -2.34 -9.50
C ARG A 152 12.43 -2.29 -8.12
N GLY A 153 12.43 -3.43 -7.44
CA GLY A 153 11.89 -3.57 -6.09
C GLY A 153 10.37 -3.43 -5.99
N SER A 154 9.65 -3.41 -7.12
CA SER A 154 8.19 -3.54 -7.12
C SER A 154 7.74 -4.92 -6.64
N ALA A 155 6.47 -5.06 -6.24
CA ALA A 155 5.94 -6.36 -5.82
C ALA A 155 6.07 -7.42 -6.93
N TYR A 156 5.82 -7.04 -8.16
CA TYR A 156 5.94 -7.93 -9.31
C TYR A 156 7.41 -8.21 -9.69
N ASP A 157 8.36 -7.28 -9.52
CA ASP A 157 9.79 -7.58 -9.66
C ASP A 157 10.22 -8.64 -8.65
N LEU A 158 9.90 -8.43 -7.37
CA LEU A 158 10.24 -9.38 -6.30
C LEU A 158 9.61 -10.77 -6.53
N TYR A 159 8.35 -10.80 -6.96
CA TYR A 159 7.65 -12.05 -7.29
C TYR A 159 8.30 -12.75 -8.49
N LEU A 160 8.48 -12.06 -9.60
CA LEU A 160 9.02 -12.62 -10.84
C LEU A 160 10.47 -13.05 -10.70
N THR A 161 11.26 -12.39 -9.84
CA THR A 161 12.62 -12.83 -9.47
C THR A 161 12.64 -14.26 -8.91
N ARG A 162 11.58 -14.65 -8.20
CA ARG A 162 11.45 -16.00 -7.63
C ARG A 162 10.72 -16.97 -8.54
N ALA A 163 9.84 -16.48 -9.41
CA ALA A 163 8.95 -17.30 -10.23
C ALA A 163 9.55 -17.69 -11.59
N LEU A 164 10.21 -16.74 -12.26
CA LEU A 164 10.78 -16.97 -13.60
C LEU A 164 12.09 -17.75 -13.51
N ARG A 165 12.28 -18.66 -14.45
CA ARG A 165 13.46 -19.52 -14.56
C ARG A 165 14.26 -19.30 -15.84
N HIS A 166 13.60 -18.86 -16.91
CA HIS A 166 14.16 -18.77 -18.26
C HIS A 166 14.16 -17.33 -18.78
N ALA A 167 13.09 -16.59 -18.52
CA ALA A 167 12.98 -15.19 -18.96
C ALA A 167 13.89 -14.27 -18.13
N GLN A 168 14.37 -13.20 -18.77
CA GLN A 168 15.24 -12.18 -18.17
C GLN A 168 14.43 -10.97 -17.69
N LEU A 169 14.65 -10.53 -16.44
CA LEU A 169 14.10 -9.27 -15.94
C LEU A 169 15.02 -8.09 -16.27
N VAL A 170 14.48 -7.14 -17.02
CA VAL A 170 15.09 -5.84 -17.29
C VAL A 170 14.56 -4.83 -16.29
N ARG A 171 15.41 -4.46 -15.32
CA ARG A 171 15.04 -3.63 -14.18
C ARG A 171 15.39 -2.18 -14.43
N VAL A 172 14.40 -1.31 -14.39
CA VAL A 172 14.55 0.15 -14.40
C VAL A 172 14.08 0.74 -13.06
N THR A 173 14.23 2.05 -12.86
CA THR A 173 14.01 2.65 -11.55
C THR A 173 12.55 2.65 -11.12
N THR A 174 11.63 2.97 -12.05
CA THR A 174 10.21 3.13 -11.76
C THR A 174 9.32 2.23 -12.62
N SER A 175 8.06 2.08 -12.23
CA SER A 175 7.07 1.36 -13.05
C SER A 175 6.77 2.07 -14.37
N THR A 176 6.83 3.39 -14.40
CA THR A 176 6.65 4.19 -15.63
C THR A 176 7.80 3.96 -16.60
N GLU A 177 9.03 4.08 -16.12
CA GLU A 177 10.22 3.79 -16.93
C GLU A 177 10.22 2.35 -17.49
N ALA A 178 9.60 1.38 -16.78
CA ALA A 178 9.50 0.02 -17.30
C ALA A 178 8.62 -0.07 -18.57
N MET A 179 7.54 0.70 -18.64
CA MET A 179 6.71 0.79 -19.85
C MET A 179 7.45 1.49 -20.98
N GLU A 180 8.20 2.54 -20.66
CA GLU A 180 9.03 3.27 -21.63
C GLU A 180 10.17 2.40 -22.18
N ALA A 181 10.91 1.71 -21.33
CA ALA A 181 11.97 0.80 -21.72
C ALA A 181 11.44 -0.37 -22.56
N PHE A 182 10.27 -0.92 -22.22
CA PHE A 182 9.62 -1.95 -23.02
C PHE A 182 9.41 -1.50 -24.48
N LEU A 183 8.94 -0.28 -24.69
CA LEU A 183 8.74 0.26 -26.05
C LEU A 183 10.06 0.61 -26.75
N HIS A 184 10.92 1.35 -26.04
CA HIS A 184 12.15 1.89 -26.62
C HIS A 184 13.15 0.78 -26.99
N ASP A 185 13.32 -0.22 -26.11
CA ASP A 185 14.30 -1.28 -26.27
C ASP A 185 13.74 -2.51 -27.00
N GLY A 186 12.47 -2.45 -27.40
CA GLY A 186 11.79 -3.54 -28.12
C GLY A 186 11.79 -4.84 -27.31
N LEU A 187 11.44 -4.74 -26.01
CA LEU A 187 11.39 -5.92 -25.14
C LEU A 187 10.16 -6.77 -25.45
N GLU A 188 10.20 -8.04 -25.09
CA GLU A 188 9.15 -9.00 -25.40
C GLU A 188 7.91 -8.81 -24.51
N ALA A 189 8.10 -8.32 -23.27
CA ALA A 189 7.03 -8.03 -22.32
C ALA A 189 7.41 -6.91 -21.33
N ALA A 190 6.39 -6.29 -20.74
CA ALA A 190 6.51 -5.52 -19.52
C ALA A 190 5.55 -6.08 -18.47
N ALA A 191 5.94 -6.06 -17.19
CA ALA A 191 5.09 -6.46 -16.09
C ALA A 191 4.77 -5.27 -15.17
N GLY A 192 3.56 -5.23 -14.64
CA GLY A 192 3.13 -4.17 -13.73
C GLY A 192 1.75 -4.41 -13.12
N VAL A 193 1.24 -3.40 -12.44
CA VAL A 193 -0.14 -3.39 -11.95
C VAL A 193 -1.10 -3.31 -13.15
N LYS A 194 -2.14 -4.14 -13.13
CA LYS A 194 -3.04 -4.33 -14.29
C LYS A 194 -3.73 -3.03 -14.75
N GLN A 195 -4.28 -2.24 -13.84
CA GLN A 195 -4.99 -1.02 -14.21
C GLN A 195 -4.10 -0.01 -14.95
N PRO A 196 -2.91 0.39 -14.46
CA PRO A 196 -1.98 1.23 -15.22
C PRO A 196 -1.56 0.62 -16.57
N ILE A 197 -1.33 -0.70 -16.62
CA ILE A 197 -0.98 -1.40 -17.86
C ILE A 197 -2.10 -1.31 -18.90
N VAL A 198 -3.35 -1.53 -18.48
CA VAL A 198 -4.53 -1.42 -19.35
C VAL A 198 -4.68 0.01 -19.86
N ALA A 199 -4.52 1.01 -18.99
CA ALA A 199 -4.57 2.41 -19.38
C ALA A 199 -3.46 2.76 -20.39
N PHE A 200 -2.26 2.26 -20.16
CA PHE A 200 -1.12 2.46 -21.09
C PHE A 200 -1.38 1.81 -22.45
N ALA A 201 -1.86 0.57 -22.48
CA ALA A 201 -2.22 -0.12 -23.74
C ALA A 201 -3.30 0.64 -24.51
N GLY A 202 -4.28 1.23 -23.80
CA GLY A 202 -5.37 2.00 -24.41
C GLY A 202 -4.89 3.27 -25.12
N THR A 203 -3.73 3.82 -24.75
CA THR A 203 -3.12 5.01 -25.37
C THR A 203 -1.98 4.69 -26.34
N HIS A 204 -1.58 3.43 -26.46
CA HIS A 204 -0.49 2.97 -27.33
C HIS A 204 -0.99 1.84 -28.25
N PRO A 205 -1.53 2.17 -29.44
CA PRO A 205 -1.96 1.17 -30.42
C PRO A 205 -0.86 0.16 -30.74
N GLY A 206 -1.23 -1.10 -30.95
CA GLY A 206 -0.29 -2.18 -31.24
C GLY A 206 0.21 -2.92 -29.98
N LEU A 207 -0.35 -2.60 -28.83
CA LEU A 207 -0.10 -3.30 -27.56
C LEU A 207 -1.36 -4.03 -27.07
N ARG A 208 -1.17 -5.09 -26.31
CA ARG A 208 -2.24 -5.81 -25.61
C ARG A 208 -1.78 -6.31 -24.24
N VAL A 209 -2.72 -6.46 -23.35
CA VAL A 209 -2.51 -7.07 -22.03
C VAL A 209 -2.80 -8.56 -22.14
N LEU A 210 -1.93 -9.40 -21.56
CA LEU A 210 -2.21 -10.83 -21.50
C LEU A 210 -3.43 -11.11 -20.62
N PRO A 211 -4.25 -12.10 -20.98
CA PRO A 211 -5.46 -12.42 -20.22
C PRO A 211 -5.14 -12.90 -18.80
N GLY A 212 -6.04 -12.64 -17.87
CA GLY A 212 -5.91 -13.05 -16.48
C GLY A 212 -4.92 -12.20 -15.68
N ARG A 213 -4.16 -12.86 -14.82
CA ARG A 213 -3.13 -12.26 -13.95
C ARG A 213 -2.02 -13.29 -13.69
N PHE A 214 -0.79 -12.86 -13.50
CA PHE A 214 0.29 -13.74 -13.05
C PHE A 214 0.46 -13.77 -11.53
N MET A 215 -0.05 -12.75 -10.80
CA MET A 215 -0.06 -12.68 -9.33
C MET A 215 -1.20 -11.82 -8.80
N VAL A 216 -1.55 -12.05 -7.55
CA VAL A 216 -2.31 -11.09 -6.72
C VAL A 216 -1.30 -10.29 -5.90
N ILE A 217 -1.48 -8.99 -5.85
CA ILE A 217 -0.67 -8.06 -5.06
C ILE A 217 -1.48 -7.65 -3.84
N GLU A 218 -1.06 -8.09 -2.67
CA GLU A 218 -1.72 -7.84 -1.38
C GLU A 218 -1.16 -6.55 -0.76
N GLN A 219 -1.90 -5.44 -0.89
CA GLN A 219 -1.48 -4.13 -0.36
C GLN A 219 -1.86 -3.99 1.10
N ALA A 220 -0.87 -3.71 1.95
CA ALA A 220 -1.03 -3.65 3.40
C ALA A 220 -0.36 -2.39 3.99
N VAL A 221 -0.64 -2.12 5.25
CA VAL A 221 0.12 -1.15 6.04
C VAL A 221 1.28 -1.88 6.71
N GLY A 222 2.48 -1.37 6.52
CA GLY A 222 3.71 -1.88 7.12
C GLY A 222 4.25 -0.93 8.18
N ILE A 223 4.82 -1.51 9.23
CA ILE A 223 5.51 -0.81 10.32
C ILE A 223 6.92 -1.40 10.41
N PRO A 224 7.98 -0.60 10.59
CA PRO A 224 9.31 -1.13 10.83
C PRO A 224 9.31 -2.10 12.03
N LYS A 225 9.95 -3.26 11.92
CA LYS A 225 10.03 -4.22 13.04
C LYS A 225 10.71 -3.64 14.28
N THR A 226 11.54 -2.63 14.10
CA THR A 226 12.14 -1.87 15.19
C THR A 226 11.12 -1.09 16.04
N HIS A 227 9.90 -0.85 15.51
CA HIS A 227 8.81 -0.12 16.15
C HIS A 227 7.54 -0.97 16.28
N ASP A 228 7.67 -2.31 16.38
CA ASP A 228 6.58 -3.30 16.28
C ASP A 228 5.52 -3.21 17.42
N ALA A 229 5.82 -2.54 18.51
CA ALA A 229 4.90 -2.44 19.65
C ALA A 229 3.54 -1.81 19.29
N GLY A 230 3.47 -1.00 18.24
CA GLY A 230 2.23 -0.41 17.70
C GLY A 230 1.49 -1.27 16.66
N ALA A 231 2.08 -2.39 16.22
CA ALA A 231 1.57 -3.15 15.08
C ALA A 231 0.17 -3.74 15.31
N SER A 232 -0.15 -4.16 16.53
CA SER A 232 -1.49 -4.69 16.87
C SER A 232 -2.58 -3.63 16.70
N TYR A 233 -2.31 -2.38 17.08
CA TYR A 233 -3.24 -1.27 16.90
C TYR A 233 -3.49 -1.00 15.41
N VAL A 234 -2.42 -0.97 14.59
CA VAL A 234 -2.57 -0.70 13.15
C VAL A 234 -3.25 -1.87 12.44
N ARG A 235 -3.05 -3.13 12.89
CA ARG A 235 -3.81 -4.28 12.39
C ARG A 235 -5.31 -4.13 12.65
N ALA A 236 -5.70 -3.81 13.89
CA ALA A 236 -7.10 -3.58 14.24
C ALA A 236 -7.71 -2.40 13.47
N PHE A 237 -6.94 -1.31 13.32
CA PHE A 237 -7.34 -0.15 12.52
C PHE A 237 -7.65 -0.53 11.07
N VAL A 238 -6.78 -1.31 10.40
CA VAL A 238 -7.00 -1.72 9.01
C VAL A 238 -8.26 -2.57 8.87
N GLU A 239 -8.49 -3.52 9.78
CA GLU A 239 -9.70 -4.35 9.75
C GLU A 239 -10.97 -3.50 9.92
N GLU A 240 -10.95 -2.54 10.83
CA GLU A 240 -12.08 -1.61 10.99
C GLU A 240 -12.29 -0.75 9.75
N MET A 241 -11.23 -0.24 9.10
CA MET A 241 -11.34 0.54 7.87
C MET A 241 -11.95 -0.28 6.72
N LYS A 242 -11.64 -1.56 6.65
CA LYS A 242 -12.30 -2.47 5.68
C LYS A 242 -13.78 -2.66 6.04
N ALA A 243 -14.07 -3.02 7.29
CA ALA A 243 -15.42 -3.34 7.75
C ALA A 243 -16.38 -2.14 7.70
N SER A 244 -15.92 -0.93 7.97
CA SER A 244 -16.72 0.30 7.91
C SER A 244 -17.01 0.79 6.48
N GLY A 245 -16.41 0.16 5.47
CA GLY A 245 -16.49 0.62 4.07
C GLY A 245 -15.62 1.85 3.77
N PHE A 246 -14.75 2.28 4.69
CA PHE A 246 -13.84 3.41 4.48
C PHE A 246 -12.94 3.17 3.27
N VAL A 247 -12.32 1.99 3.18
CA VAL A 247 -11.43 1.63 2.06
C VAL A 247 -12.17 1.68 0.73
N ALA A 248 -13.39 1.12 0.64
CA ALA A 248 -14.20 1.14 -0.58
C ALA A 248 -14.55 2.57 -1.01
N LYS A 249 -14.92 3.44 -0.06
CA LYS A 249 -15.21 4.86 -0.33
C LYS A 249 -13.99 5.62 -0.82
N ALA A 250 -12.83 5.39 -0.21
CA ALA A 250 -11.58 6.05 -0.60
C ALA A 250 -11.12 5.62 -2.01
N LEU A 251 -11.26 4.34 -2.35
CA LEU A 251 -11.00 3.85 -3.71
C LEU A 251 -11.93 4.50 -4.73
N ALA A 252 -13.23 4.54 -4.46
CA ALA A 252 -14.21 5.17 -5.34
C ALA A 252 -13.93 6.68 -5.53
N ALA A 253 -13.62 7.39 -4.43
CA ALA A 253 -13.31 8.83 -4.45
C ALA A 253 -12.05 9.16 -5.26
N SER A 254 -11.10 8.22 -5.37
CA SER A 254 -9.87 8.37 -6.18
C SER A 254 -9.99 7.78 -7.59
N GLY A 255 -11.21 7.42 -8.03
CA GLY A 255 -11.45 6.84 -9.36
C GLY A 255 -10.97 5.40 -9.53
N GLN A 256 -10.82 4.66 -8.43
CA GLN A 256 -10.31 3.29 -8.40
C GLN A 256 -11.36 2.28 -7.90
N ALA A 257 -12.63 2.50 -8.26
CA ALA A 257 -13.75 1.64 -7.83
C ALA A 257 -13.61 0.17 -8.26
N ASP A 258 -12.83 -0.11 -9.31
CA ASP A 258 -12.55 -1.45 -9.82
C ASP A 258 -11.50 -2.21 -8.99
N ALA A 259 -10.79 -1.55 -8.09
CA ALA A 259 -9.87 -2.22 -7.17
C ALA A 259 -10.65 -2.93 -6.05
N SER A 260 -10.22 -4.13 -5.70
CA SER A 260 -10.92 -4.96 -4.73
C SER A 260 -10.48 -4.66 -3.30
N VAL A 261 -11.43 -4.34 -2.41
CA VAL A 261 -11.15 -4.35 -0.97
C VAL A 261 -10.83 -5.78 -0.54
N ALA A 262 -9.75 -5.94 0.23
CA ALA A 262 -9.39 -7.26 0.73
C ALA A 262 -10.45 -7.78 1.74
N PRO A 263 -10.72 -9.10 1.79
CA PRO A 263 -11.63 -9.67 2.76
C PRO A 263 -11.12 -9.45 4.20
N ALA A 264 -12.01 -9.60 5.19
CA ALA A 264 -11.62 -9.62 6.59
C ALA A 264 -10.56 -10.71 6.85
N SER A 265 -9.59 -10.40 7.70
CA SER A 265 -8.64 -11.41 8.15
C SER A 265 -9.35 -12.46 9.01
N LYS A 266 -8.92 -13.72 8.87
CA LYS A 266 -9.45 -14.83 9.68
C LYS A 266 -8.88 -14.81 11.08
#